data_b9dfdf5b3d3cacdab47a634e9660a2d8
#
_entry.id   b9dfdf5b3d3cacdab47a634e9660a2d8
#
_cell.length_a   1.000
_cell.length_b   1.000
_cell.length_c   1.000
_cell.angle_alpha   90.00
_cell.angle_beta   90.00
_cell.angle_gamma   90.00
#
_symmetry.space_group_name_H-M   'P 1'
#
loop_
_entity.id
_entity.type
_entity.pdbx_description
1 polymer ?
#
loop_
_entity_poly.entity_id
_entity_poly.type
_entity_poly.pdbx_seq_one_letter_code
_entity_poly.pdbx_strand_id
1 'polypeptide(L)'
;MSTRRIDTPLGEAAFDHGAQYLTARDPAFVAQVDQWAQDGHVARWSPAGADAWVGTPAMNAPIHAMASDGDVRWNTAIDTLTYDGEWRIGNDRFDAAIIAVPAEQVAPLVAAHDVALADAARSAVSDPCWTVMAAFDGPVPINRDRLTDLGIIGSAVRNSAKPARTGPEAWVLQASADWSRAHLEDAPDTVQRALLAAFAEHVGAGSPAVIATSVHRWRYAKVDALKLGAIWKPDIRLGACGDWLLGPRIEAAWLSGQQLAEFVGSTNWTVSEQNV
;
A
#
# COMPACT_ATOMS: atom_id res chain seq x y z
N MET A 1 -0.01 -0.99 2.47
CA MET A 1 0.38 -2.34 2.93
C MET A 1 -0.88 -3.14 3.19
N SER A 2 -1.04 -4.31 2.59
CA SER A 2 -2.28 -5.10 2.69
C SER A 2 -1.95 -6.60 2.68
N THR A 3 -2.62 -7.36 3.55
CA THR A 3 -2.48 -8.80 3.65
C THR A 3 -3.86 -9.46 3.56
N ARG A 4 -4.00 -10.47 2.72
CA ARG A 4 -5.21 -11.30 2.58
C ARG A 4 -4.93 -12.70 3.10
N ARG A 5 -5.92 -13.30 3.76
CA ARG A 5 -5.89 -14.70 4.20
C ARG A 5 -6.92 -15.49 3.43
N ILE A 6 -6.56 -16.73 3.10
CA ILE A 6 -7.39 -17.64 2.32
C ILE A 6 -7.30 -19.01 2.97
N ASP A 7 -8.44 -19.62 3.25
CA ASP A 7 -8.50 -21.00 3.71
C ASP A 7 -8.14 -21.96 2.59
N THR A 8 -7.29 -22.93 2.89
CA THR A 8 -6.88 -24.00 1.96
C THR A 8 -7.02 -25.36 2.62
N PRO A 9 -7.00 -26.46 1.87
CA PRO A 9 -6.99 -27.81 2.44
C PRO A 9 -5.79 -28.09 3.40
N LEU A 10 -4.72 -27.29 3.29
CA LEU A 10 -3.50 -27.42 4.09
C LEU A 10 -3.38 -26.35 5.19
N GLY A 11 -4.48 -25.67 5.53
CA GLY A 11 -4.52 -24.58 6.50
C GLY A 11 -4.61 -23.19 5.84
N GLU A 12 -4.63 -22.16 6.66
CA GLU A 12 -4.71 -20.77 6.19
C GLU A 12 -3.42 -20.34 5.47
N ALA A 13 -3.55 -19.79 4.27
CA ALA A 13 -2.48 -19.14 3.53
C ALA A 13 -2.60 -17.61 3.63
N ALA A 14 -1.51 -16.93 4.00
CA ALA A 14 -1.45 -15.48 4.06
C ALA A 14 -0.71 -14.91 2.83
N PHE A 15 -1.20 -13.79 2.30
CA PHE A 15 -0.64 -13.15 1.11
C PHE A 15 -0.54 -11.64 1.31
N ASP A 16 0.66 -11.11 1.28
CA ASP A 16 0.90 -9.67 1.21
C ASP A 16 0.72 -9.22 -0.24
N HIS A 17 -0.50 -8.86 -0.62
CA HIS A 17 -0.86 -8.66 -2.03
C HIS A 17 -0.70 -7.23 -2.56
N GLY A 18 -0.34 -6.28 -1.68
CA GLY A 18 0.09 -4.93 -2.06
C GLY A 18 1.62 -4.82 -2.12
N ALA A 19 2.19 -3.92 -1.31
CA ALA A 19 3.65 -3.82 -1.16
C ALA A 19 4.22 -5.12 -0.60
N GLN A 20 5.26 -5.65 -1.26
CA GLN A 20 5.86 -6.93 -0.90
C GLN A 20 6.88 -6.80 0.22
N TYR A 21 7.50 -5.64 0.33
CA TYR A 21 8.51 -5.26 1.33
C TYR A 21 8.58 -3.73 1.40
N LEU A 22 9.31 -3.21 2.35
CA LEU A 22 9.74 -1.82 2.41
C LEU A 22 11.26 -1.73 2.45
N THR A 23 11.80 -0.59 2.03
CA THR A 23 13.22 -0.24 2.20
C THR A 23 13.31 1.00 3.06
N ALA A 24 14.33 1.09 3.92
CA ALA A 24 14.58 2.22 4.79
C ALA A 24 15.97 2.79 4.50
N ARG A 25 16.04 4.05 4.09
CA ARG A 25 17.26 4.77 3.69
C ARG A 25 17.38 6.13 4.33
N ASP A 26 16.26 6.85 4.44
CA ASP A 26 16.22 8.13 5.16
C ASP A 26 16.47 7.89 6.66
N PRO A 27 17.35 8.66 7.33
CA PRO A 27 17.70 8.44 8.74
C PRO A 27 16.49 8.44 9.68
N ALA A 28 15.48 9.30 9.46
CA ALA A 28 14.30 9.35 10.29
C ALA A 28 13.43 8.10 10.09
N PHE A 29 13.28 7.66 8.85
CA PHE A 29 12.53 6.42 8.56
C PHE A 29 13.28 5.16 9.01
N VAL A 30 14.63 5.14 8.93
CA VAL A 30 15.44 4.06 9.51
C VAL A 30 15.19 3.95 11.01
N ALA A 31 15.23 5.06 11.75
CA ALA A 31 14.95 5.07 13.19
C ALA A 31 13.53 4.54 13.50
N GLN A 32 12.53 4.90 12.70
CA GLN A 32 11.17 4.39 12.85
C GLN A 32 11.08 2.88 12.57
N VAL A 33 11.77 2.39 11.54
CA VAL A 33 11.79 0.96 11.20
C VAL A 33 12.55 0.16 12.26
N ASP A 34 13.62 0.70 12.81
CA ASP A 34 14.37 0.07 13.93
C ASP A 34 13.49 -0.02 15.19
N GLN A 35 12.66 1.00 15.47
CA GLN A 35 11.68 0.91 16.56
C GLN A 35 10.64 -0.19 16.30
N TRP A 36 10.06 -0.24 15.08
CA TRP A 36 9.13 -1.31 14.73
C TRP A 36 9.79 -2.71 14.80
N ALA A 37 11.08 -2.80 14.53
CA ALA A 37 11.81 -4.07 14.66
C ALA A 37 11.98 -4.49 16.12
N GLN A 38 12.30 -3.56 17.03
CA GLN A 38 12.36 -3.80 18.47
C GLN A 38 11.00 -4.25 19.01
N ASP A 39 9.92 -3.67 18.53
CA ASP A 39 8.54 -3.99 18.93
C ASP A 39 8.00 -5.27 18.24
N GLY A 40 8.77 -5.88 17.34
CA GLY A 40 8.40 -7.12 16.65
C GLY A 40 7.45 -6.93 15.46
N HIS A 41 7.23 -5.70 15.01
CA HIS A 41 6.29 -5.39 13.91
C HIS A 41 6.91 -5.52 12.52
N VAL A 42 8.24 -5.57 12.40
CA VAL A 42 8.97 -5.80 11.15
C VAL A 42 10.17 -6.71 11.37
N ALA A 43 10.63 -7.36 10.30
CA ALA A 43 11.87 -8.15 10.27
C ALA A 43 12.61 -7.92 8.95
N ARG A 44 13.94 -8.13 8.95
CA ARG A 44 14.79 -8.10 7.75
C ARG A 44 14.35 -9.18 6.75
N TRP A 45 14.41 -8.82 5.47
CA TRP A 45 14.09 -9.75 4.40
C TRP A 45 15.08 -9.60 3.22
N SER A 46 16.19 -10.29 3.32
CA SER A 46 17.33 -10.19 2.41
C SER A 46 17.06 -10.50 0.93
N PRO A 47 16.03 -11.31 0.53
CA PRO A 47 15.74 -11.52 -0.89
C PRO A 47 15.41 -10.24 -1.69
N ALA A 48 15.05 -9.15 -1.01
CA ALA A 48 14.81 -7.86 -1.67
C ALA A 48 15.95 -6.85 -1.49
N GLY A 49 17.01 -7.20 -0.76
CA GLY A 49 18.18 -6.34 -0.52
C GLY A 49 18.51 -6.21 0.97
N ALA A 50 19.70 -5.67 1.26
CA ALA A 50 20.18 -5.52 2.64
C ALA A 50 19.38 -4.48 3.45
N ASP A 51 18.77 -3.51 2.77
CA ASP A 51 17.92 -2.46 3.34
C ASP A 51 16.42 -2.81 3.37
N ALA A 52 16.08 -4.06 3.00
CA ALA A 52 14.69 -4.49 2.88
C ALA A 52 14.16 -5.11 4.17
N TRP A 53 12.89 -4.82 4.45
CA TRP A 53 12.14 -5.27 5.61
C TRP A 53 10.72 -5.70 5.20
N VAL A 54 10.14 -6.57 5.98
CA VAL A 54 8.72 -6.97 5.86
C VAL A 54 8.01 -6.81 7.20
N GLY A 55 6.73 -6.48 7.15
CA GLY A 55 5.89 -6.51 8.35
C GLY A 55 5.76 -7.94 8.92
N THR A 56 5.67 -8.08 10.23
CA THR A 56 5.51 -9.35 10.96
C THR A 56 4.35 -9.28 11.95
N PRO A 57 3.47 -10.27 12.01
CA PRO A 57 3.39 -11.49 11.19
C PRO A 57 2.82 -11.28 9.78
N ALA A 58 2.47 -10.06 9.40
CA ALA A 58 1.90 -9.70 8.11
C ALA A 58 2.36 -8.31 7.69
N MET A 59 2.35 -7.99 6.38
CA MET A 59 2.89 -6.73 5.88
C MET A 59 2.18 -5.49 6.46
N ASN A 60 0.93 -5.62 6.89
CA ASN A 60 0.15 -4.54 7.50
C ASN A 60 0.37 -4.37 9.02
N ALA A 61 1.21 -5.19 9.68
CA ALA A 61 1.44 -5.11 11.11
C ALA A 61 1.91 -3.72 11.61
N PRO A 62 2.88 -3.04 10.96
CA PRO A 62 3.27 -1.69 11.38
C PRO A 62 2.13 -0.68 11.32
N ILE A 63 1.24 -0.80 10.32
CA ILE A 63 0.07 0.08 10.18
C ILE A 63 -0.94 -0.15 11.31
N HIS A 64 -1.17 -1.41 11.69
CA HIS A 64 -2.04 -1.72 12.82
C HIS A 64 -1.47 -1.19 14.13
N ALA A 65 -0.14 -1.30 14.34
CA ALA A 65 0.52 -0.73 15.49
C ALA A 65 0.37 0.81 15.55
N MET A 66 0.59 1.50 14.44
CA MET A 66 0.38 2.96 14.37
C MET A 66 -1.08 3.37 14.59
N ALA A 67 -2.03 2.52 14.19
CA ALA A 67 -3.46 2.79 14.32
C ALA A 67 -4.00 2.53 15.74
N SER A 68 -3.25 1.85 16.62
CA SER A 68 -3.71 1.49 17.97
C SER A 68 -3.92 2.70 18.88
N ASP A 69 -3.22 3.80 18.60
CA ASP A 69 -3.23 5.00 19.44
C ASP A 69 -4.26 6.06 18.97
N GLY A 70 -4.99 5.77 17.88
CA GLY A 70 -5.97 6.68 17.28
C GLY A 70 -7.39 6.14 17.25
N ASP A 71 -8.36 7.04 17.10
CA ASP A 71 -9.74 6.66 16.77
C ASP A 71 -9.84 6.31 15.28
N VAL A 72 -9.75 5.01 14.96
CA VAL A 72 -9.78 4.51 13.59
C VAL A 72 -11.11 3.84 13.29
N ARG A 73 -11.84 4.38 12.31
CA ARG A 73 -13.08 3.81 11.80
C ARG A 73 -12.83 2.96 10.57
N TRP A 74 -12.74 1.66 10.77
CA TRP A 74 -12.54 0.69 9.69
C TRP A 74 -13.79 0.54 8.81
N ASN A 75 -13.59 0.15 7.55
CA ASN A 75 -14.67 -0.06 6.56
C ASN A 75 -15.57 1.17 6.36
N THR A 76 -15.02 2.36 6.53
CA THR A 76 -15.74 3.63 6.37
C THR A 76 -15.18 4.37 5.16
N ALA A 77 -15.92 4.36 4.06
CA ALA A 77 -15.59 5.14 2.87
C ALA A 77 -16.03 6.59 3.07
N ILE A 78 -15.18 7.54 2.66
CA ILE A 78 -15.47 8.97 2.68
C ILE A 78 -15.55 9.45 1.24
N ASP A 79 -16.75 9.83 0.80
CA ASP A 79 -17.01 10.28 -0.57
C ASP A 79 -17.11 11.81 -0.67
N THR A 80 -17.36 12.48 0.45
CA THR A 80 -17.54 13.94 0.48
C THR A 80 -16.95 14.55 1.74
N LEU A 81 -16.36 15.74 1.56
CA LEU A 81 -15.96 16.65 2.62
C LEU A 81 -16.73 17.95 2.45
N THR A 82 -17.12 18.60 3.52
CA THR A 82 -17.69 19.95 3.48
C THR A 82 -16.95 20.87 4.45
N TYR A 83 -16.85 22.16 4.11
CA TYR A 83 -16.19 23.18 4.90
C TYR A 83 -17.08 24.41 5.05
N ASP A 84 -17.35 24.81 6.30
CA ASP A 84 -18.11 26.00 6.65
C ASP A 84 -17.45 26.79 7.81
N GLY A 85 -16.10 26.82 7.81
CA GLY A 85 -15.28 27.28 8.92
C GLY A 85 -14.70 26.11 9.73
N GLU A 86 -15.35 24.97 9.68
CA GLU A 86 -14.91 23.67 10.20
C GLU A 86 -15.08 22.59 9.12
N TRP A 87 -14.28 21.55 9.16
CA TRP A 87 -14.45 20.38 8.29
C TRP A 87 -15.55 19.48 8.82
N ARG A 88 -16.34 18.93 7.92
CA ARG A 88 -17.36 17.92 8.24
C ARG A 88 -17.21 16.69 7.40
N ILE A 89 -17.31 15.54 8.06
CA ILE A 89 -17.34 14.21 7.49
C ILE A 89 -18.59 13.51 8.05
N GLY A 90 -19.63 13.40 7.25
CA GLY A 90 -20.94 12.99 7.74
C GLY A 90 -21.49 13.98 8.79
N ASN A 91 -21.70 13.53 10.02
CA ASN A 91 -22.17 14.35 11.13
C ASN A 91 -21.02 14.86 12.03
N ASP A 92 -19.81 14.39 11.83
CA ASP A 92 -18.67 14.73 12.67
C ASP A 92 -18.00 16.02 12.19
N ARG A 93 -17.47 16.80 13.16
CA ARG A 93 -16.76 18.06 12.91
C ARG A 93 -15.29 17.93 13.29
N PHE A 94 -14.44 18.57 12.51
CA PHE A 94 -12.99 18.54 12.68
C PHE A 94 -12.38 19.92 12.43
N ASP A 95 -11.35 20.26 13.19
CA ASP A 95 -10.60 21.50 13.00
C ASP A 95 -9.77 21.51 11.72
N ALA A 96 -9.31 20.33 11.27
CA ALA A 96 -8.53 20.16 10.06
C ALA A 96 -8.91 18.84 9.35
N ALA A 97 -8.68 18.78 8.04
CA ALA A 97 -8.78 17.56 7.25
C ALA A 97 -7.43 17.25 6.60
N ILE A 98 -6.97 16.01 6.77
CA ILE A 98 -5.76 15.48 6.12
C ILE A 98 -6.15 14.31 5.23
N ILE A 99 -5.78 14.37 3.96
CA ILE A 99 -6.13 13.38 2.95
C ILE A 99 -4.88 12.59 2.58
N ALA A 100 -4.86 11.31 2.94
CA ALA A 100 -3.74 10.39 2.73
C ALA A 100 -4.15 9.19 1.87
N VAL A 101 -4.79 9.46 0.73
CA VAL A 101 -5.26 8.45 -0.24
C VAL A 101 -4.51 8.64 -1.58
N PRO A 102 -4.60 7.68 -2.54
CA PRO A 102 -4.04 7.87 -3.88
C PRO A 102 -4.52 9.17 -4.54
N ALA A 103 -3.66 9.79 -5.35
CA ALA A 103 -3.91 11.09 -5.97
C ALA A 103 -5.25 11.17 -6.72
N GLU A 104 -5.62 10.11 -7.42
CA GLU A 104 -6.86 9.99 -8.18
C GLU A 104 -8.11 10.06 -7.28
N GLN A 105 -7.95 9.69 -6.00
CA GLN A 105 -9.02 9.78 -5.00
C GLN A 105 -8.99 11.12 -4.24
N VAL A 106 -7.86 11.83 -4.22
CA VAL A 106 -7.76 13.18 -3.61
C VAL A 106 -8.57 14.20 -4.40
N ALA A 107 -8.38 14.23 -5.73
CA ALA A 107 -8.95 15.26 -6.58
C ALA A 107 -10.48 15.46 -6.43
N PRO A 108 -11.32 14.41 -6.43
CA PRO A 108 -12.76 14.58 -6.25
C PRO A 108 -13.15 15.07 -4.85
N LEU A 109 -12.38 14.72 -3.82
CA LEU A 109 -12.66 15.14 -2.44
C LEU A 109 -12.39 16.62 -2.21
N VAL A 110 -11.39 17.20 -2.92
CA VAL A 110 -10.92 18.56 -2.64
C VAL A 110 -11.34 19.60 -3.68
N ALA A 111 -11.86 19.19 -4.83
CA ALA A 111 -12.12 20.08 -5.97
C ALA A 111 -13.05 21.28 -5.65
N ALA A 112 -14.00 21.09 -4.72
CA ALA A 112 -14.90 22.15 -4.28
C ALA A 112 -14.24 23.13 -3.27
N HIS A 113 -13.08 22.79 -2.73
CA HIS A 113 -12.44 23.50 -1.63
C HIS A 113 -11.11 24.14 -2.05
N ASP A 114 -10.31 23.45 -2.85
CA ASP A 114 -9.03 23.93 -3.38
C ASP A 114 -8.77 23.36 -4.78
N VAL A 115 -8.96 24.20 -5.78
CA VAL A 115 -8.77 23.84 -7.20
C VAL A 115 -7.30 23.49 -7.48
N ALA A 116 -6.36 24.23 -6.90
CA ALA A 116 -4.94 24.00 -7.13
C ALA A 116 -4.48 22.64 -6.57
N LEU A 117 -4.97 22.24 -5.39
CA LEU A 117 -4.71 20.90 -4.85
C LEU A 117 -5.35 19.81 -5.72
N ALA A 118 -6.58 20.04 -6.19
CA ALA A 118 -7.25 19.10 -7.08
C ALA A 118 -6.49 18.92 -8.41
N ASP A 119 -5.97 20.01 -8.99
CA ASP A 119 -5.20 19.97 -10.23
C ASP A 119 -3.84 19.30 -10.03
N ALA A 120 -3.16 19.56 -8.91
CA ALA A 120 -1.94 18.85 -8.53
C ALA A 120 -2.21 17.33 -8.43
N ALA A 121 -3.27 16.93 -7.75
CA ALA A 121 -3.65 15.52 -7.63
C ALA A 121 -4.00 14.89 -9.01
N ARG A 122 -4.70 15.59 -9.89
CA ARG A 122 -5.00 15.11 -11.26
C ARG A 122 -3.77 14.96 -12.14
N SER A 123 -2.69 15.70 -11.87
CA SER A 123 -1.44 15.59 -12.62
C SER A 123 -0.60 14.37 -12.25
N ALA A 124 -0.85 13.76 -11.09
CA ALA A 124 -0.22 12.51 -10.70
C ALA A 124 -0.95 11.33 -11.33
N VAL A 125 -0.21 10.48 -12.03
CA VAL A 125 -0.77 9.33 -12.74
C VAL A 125 -0.20 8.05 -12.16
N SER A 126 -1.08 7.13 -11.78
CA SER A 126 -0.69 5.83 -11.23
C SER A 126 -0.79 4.72 -12.26
N ASP A 127 0.21 3.86 -12.29
CA ASP A 127 0.15 2.58 -12.98
C ASP A 127 -0.71 1.59 -12.19
N PRO A 128 -1.55 0.81 -12.86
CA PRO A 128 -2.26 -0.29 -12.22
C PRO A 128 -1.35 -1.50 -12.03
N CYS A 129 -1.78 -2.41 -11.15
CA CYS A 129 -1.12 -3.70 -10.96
C CYS A 129 -2.16 -4.80 -10.70
N TRP A 130 -2.22 -5.78 -11.57
CA TRP A 130 -2.91 -7.02 -11.30
C TRP A 130 -2.04 -7.91 -10.42
N THR A 131 -2.65 -8.49 -9.39
CA THR A 131 -1.97 -9.36 -8.44
C THR A 131 -2.74 -10.66 -8.30
N VAL A 132 -2.06 -11.78 -8.54
CA VAL A 132 -2.56 -13.14 -8.29
C VAL A 132 -1.84 -13.69 -7.07
N MET A 133 -2.63 -14.18 -6.13
CA MET A 133 -2.20 -14.91 -4.94
C MET A 133 -2.45 -16.38 -5.18
N ALA A 134 -1.45 -17.25 -5.01
CA ALA A 134 -1.56 -18.68 -5.25
C ALA A 134 -0.94 -19.49 -4.11
N ALA A 135 -1.71 -20.40 -3.53
CA ALA A 135 -1.22 -21.42 -2.60
C ALA A 135 -1.05 -22.76 -3.34
N PHE A 136 -0.05 -23.52 -2.96
CA PHE A 136 0.35 -24.76 -3.60
C PHE A 136 0.34 -25.92 -2.59
N ASP A 137 0.15 -27.15 -3.07
CA ASP A 137 0.13 -28.36 -2.25
C ASP A 137 1.52 -28.86 -1.86
N GLY A 138 2.58 -28.24 -2.38
CA GLY A 138 3.97 -28.57 -2.11
C GLY A 138 4.91 -27.44 -2.46
N PRO A 139 6.21 -27.59 -2.15
CA PRO A 139 7.20 -26.55 -2.44
C PRO A 139 7.40 -26.34 -3.94
N VAL A 140 7.33 -25.08 -4.37
CA VAL A 140 7.70 -24.70 -5.74
C VAL A 140 9.22 -24.84 -5.90
N PRO A 141 9.72 -25.59 -6.91
CA PRO A 141 11.15 -25.93 -7.05
C PRO A 141 11.99 -24.76 -7.60
N ILE A 142 11.94 -23.63 -6.92
CA ILE A 142 12.70 -22.42 -7.24
C ILE A 142 13.53 -22.04 -5.99
N ASN A 143 14.83 -21.83 -6.17
CA ASN A 143 15.77 -21.51 -5.08
C ASN A 143 15.81 -20.01 -4.70
N ARG A 144 14.90 -19.20 -5.22
CA ARG A 144 14.81 -17.77 -4.94
C ARG A 144 13.41 -17.43 -4.43
N ASP A 145 13.35 -16.63 -3.37
CA ASP A 145 12.08 -16.19 -2.79
C ASP A 145 11.53 -14.93 -3.45
N ARG A 146 12.31 -14.29 -4.33
CA ARG A 146 11.91 -13.16 -5.14
C ARG A 146 12.46 -13.29 -6.55
N LEU A 147 11.56 -13.15 -7.53
CA LEU A 147 11.84 -13.12 -8.95
C LEU A 147 11.30 -11.82 -9.53
N THR A 148 11.95 -11.31 -10.59
CA THR A 148 11.52 -10.12 -11.34
C THR A 148 11.63 -10.37 -12.82
N ASP A 149 10.84 -9.63 -13.59
CA ASP A 149 10.94 -9.57 -15.05
C ASP A 149 10.72 -10.93 -15.75
N LEU A 150 9.65 -11.62 -15.35
CA LEU A 150 9.23 -12.89 -15.94
C LEU A 150 8.17 -12.66 -17.04
N GLY A 151 8.51 -11.94 -18.08
CA GLY A 151 7.58 -11.60 -19.16
C GLY A 151 6.41 -10.73 -18.66
N ILE A 152 5.20 -11.28 -18.62
CA ILE A 152 4.02 -10.55 -18.14
C ILE A 152 4.00 -10.37 -16.61
N ILE A 153 4.80 -11.13 -15.86
CA ILE A 153 4.96 -11.02 -14.41
C ILE A 153 6.14 -10.08 -14.13
N GLY A 154 5.87 -8.90 -13.58
CA GLY A 154 6.90 -7.95 -13.17
C GLY A 154 7.60 -8.37 -11.87
N SER A 155 6.88 -9.04 -10.96
CA SER A 155 7.44 -9.56 -9.71
C SER A 155 6.68 -10.81 -9.23
N ALA A 156 7.42 -11.84 -8.80
CA ALA A 156 6.87 -12.98 -8.09
C ALA A 156 7.61 -13.16 -6.76
N VAL A 157 6.86 -13.28 -5.67
CA VAL A 157 7.41 -13.37 -4.31
C VAL A 157 6.83 -14.58 -3.60
N ARG A 158 7.72 -15.43 -3.05
CA ARG A 158 7.36 -16.51 -2.14
C ARG A 158 6.96 -15.90 -0.81
N ASN A 159 5.66 -15.71 -0.60
CA ASN A 159 5.16 -15.07 0.61
C ASN A 159 5.37 -15.94 1.85
N SER A 160 5.26 -17.26 1.70
CA SER A 160 5.51 -18.25 2.76
C SER A 160 6.95 -18.25 3.30
N ALA A 161 7.92 -17.76 2.54
CA ALA A 161 9.31 -17.63 2.98
C ALA A 161 9.61 -16.34 3.78
N LYS A 162 8.66 -15.43 3.87
CA LYS A 162 8.85 -14.22 4.68
C LYS A 162 8.82 -14.56 6.19
N PRO A 163 9.56 -13.82 7.05
CA PRO A 163 9.54 -14.00 8.49
C PRO A 163 8.12 -14.04 9.07
N ALA A 164 7.92 -14.96 10.03
CA ALA A 164 6.66 -15.17 10.75
C ALA A 164 5.44 -15.51 9.87
N ARG A 165 5.64 -15.99 8.64
CA ARG A 165 4.58 -16.59 7.84
C ARG A 165 4.47 -18.06 8.15
N THR A 166 3.24 -18.55 8.27
CA THR A 166 2.87 -19.94 8.49
C THR A 166 1.90 -20.40 7.41
N GLY A 167 1.68 -21.71 7.30
CA GLY A 167 0.76 -22.27 6.32
C GLY A 167 1.46 -22.89 5.10
N PRO A 168 0.71 -23.19 4.02
CA PRO A 168 1.22 -23.83 2.83
C PRO A 168 2.14 -22.91 2.02
N GLU A 169 2.81 -23.48 1.04
CA GLU A 169 3.59 -22.76 0.05
C GLU A 169 2.70 -21.70 -0.63
N ALA A 170 3.11 -20.44 -0.58
CA ALA A 170 2.31 -19.31 -1.03
C ALA A 170 3.14 -18.31 -1.84
N TRP A 171 2.65 -17.94 -3.02
CA TRP A 171 3.29 -16.99 -3.93
C TRP A 171 2.35 -15.84 -4.27
N VAL A 172 2.92 -14.65 -4.38
CA VAL A 172 2.25 -13.44 -4.88
C VAL A 172 2.88 -13.07 -6.20
N LEU A 173 2.06 -13.09 -7.26
CA LEU A 173 2.45 -12.77 -8.63
C LEU A 173 1.87 -11.39 -8.98
N GLN A 174 2.73 -10.42 -9.20
CA GLN A 174 2.35 -9.07 -9.62
C GLN A 174 2.67 -8.90 -11.09
N ALA A 175 1.67 -8.59 -11.91
CA ALA A 175 1.87 -8.32 -13.32
C ALA A 175 2.73 -7.08 -13.55
N SER A 176 3.40 -6.99 -14.69
CA SER A 176 4.09 -5.78 -15.12
C SER A 176 3.10 -4.62 -15.32
N ALA A 177 3.57 -3.39 -15.22
CA ALA A 177 2.73 -2.20 -15.39
C ALA A 177 2.12 -2.14 -16.80
N ASP A 178 2.92 -2.43 -17.83
CA ASP A 178 2.46 -2.41 -19.22
C ASP A 178 1.36 -3.44 -19.48
N TRP A 179 1.57 -4.68 -18.97
CA TRP A 179 0.57 -5.72 -19.10
C TRP A 179 -0.70 -5.36 -18.30
N SER A 180 -0.54 -4.84 -17.10
CA SER A 180 -1.68 -4.42 -16.25
C SER A 180 -2.50 -3.30 -16.88
N ARG A 181 -1.85 -2.33 -17.55
CA ARG A 181 -2.56 -1.27 -18.31
C ARG A 181 -3.34 -1.84 -19.48
N ALA A 182 -2.73 -2.72 -20.27
CA ALA A 182 -3.36 -3.33 -21.44
C ALA A 182 -4.56 -4.22 -21.08
N HIS A 183 -4.55 -4.82 -19.87
CA HIS A 183 -5.55 -5.77 -19.38
C HIS A 183 -6.35 -5.24 -18.18
N LEU A 184 -6.42 -3.91 -18.00
CA LEU A 184 -7.00 -3.29 -16.80
C LEU A 184 -8.44 -3.73 -16.53
N GLU A 185 -9.24 -3.86 -17.57
CA GLU A 185 -10.67 -4.18 -17.45
C GLU A 185 -10.99 -5.66 -17.75
N ASP A 186 -9.97 -6.49 -17.90
CA ASP A 186 -10.17 -7.93 -18.09
C ASP A 186 -10.83 -8.58 -16.86
N ALA A 187 -11.53 -9.69 -17.13
CA ALA A 187 -12.14 -10.47 -16.07
C ALA A 187 -11.05 -11.10 -15.16
N PRO A 188 -11.23 -11.12 -13.84
CA PRO A 188 -10.26 -11.68 -12.89
C PRO A 188 -9.79 -13.09 -13.24
N ASP A 189 -10.69 -13.97 -13.70
CA ASP A 189 -10.37 -15.35 -14.09
C ASP A 189 -9.43 -15.43 -15.30
N THR A 190 -9.55 -14.48 -16.23
CA THR A 190 -8.66 -14.40 -17.40
C THR A 190 -7.25 -14.00 -16.96
N VAL A 191 -7.16 -12.98 -16.10
CA VAL A 191 -5.89 -12.54 -15.51
C VAL A 191 -5.24 -13.65 -14.70
N GLN A 192 -6.01 -14.33 -13.87
CA GLN A 192 -5.53 -15.45 -13.06
C GLN A 192 -4.89 -16.55 -13.93
N ARG A 193 -5.62 -16.99 -14.96
CA ARG A 193 -5.10 -18.03 -15.88
C ARG A 193 -3.80 -17.58 -16.57
N ALA A 194 -3.74 -16.33 -17.04
CA ALA A 194 -2.56 -15.81 -17.72
C ALA A 194 -1.32 -15.78 -16.82
N LEU A 195 -1.44 -15.24 -15.61
CA LEU A 195 -0.32 -15.12 -14.68
C LEU A 195 0.11 -16.48 -14.11
N LEU A 196 -0.85 -17.39 -13.82
CA LEU A 196 -0.51 -18.74 -13.38
C LEU A 196 0.18 -19.55 -14.49
N ALA A 197 -0.26 -19.42 -15.73
CA ALA A 197 0.38 -20.08 -16.86
C ALA A 197 1.83 -19.58 -17.06
N ALA A 198 2.04 -18.26 -17.04
CA ALA A 198 3.38 -17.68 -17.15
C ALA A 198 4.29 -18.10 -15.99
N PHE A 199 3.75 -18.19 -14.77
CA PHE A 199 4.52 -18.66 -13.61
C PHE A 199 4.86 -20.15 -13.74
N ALA A 200 3.91 -20.99 -14.14
CA ALA A 200 4.13 -22.43 -14.35
C ALA A 200 5.16 -22.71 -15.45
N GLU A 201 5.14 -21.93 -16.54
CA GLU A 201 6.16 -22.01 -17.60
C GLU A 201 7.56 -21.70 -17.04
N HIS A 202 7.68 -20.70 -16.18
CA HIS A 202 8.95 -20.34 -15.53
C HIS A 202 9.42 -21.42 -14.55
N VAL A 203 8.51 -22.01 -13.76
CA VAL A 203 8.81 -23.10 -12.81
C VAL A 203 9.26 -24.37 -13.57
N GLY A 204 8.65 -24.66 -14.70
CA GLY A 204 8.92 -25.85 -15.50
C GLY A 204 8.34 -27.15 -14.92
N ALA A 205 8.99 -28.26 -15.24
CA ALA A 205 8.56 -29.58 -14.77
C ALA A 205 8.64 -29.70 -13.24
N GLY A 206 7.62 -30.28 -12.62
CA GLY A 206 7.57 -30.48 -11.16
C GLY A 206 6.87 -29.32 -10.41
N SER A 207 6.18 -28.43 -11.11
CA SER A 207 5.32 -27.45 -10.45
C SER A 207 4.23 -28.15 -9.62
N PRO A 208 4.10 -27.84 -8.31
CA PRO A 208 3.06 -28.41 -7.47
C PRO A 208 1.67 -27.93 -7.92
N ALA A 209 0.63 -28.63 -7.46
CA ALA A 209 -0.73 -28.24 -7.78
C ALA A 209 -1.15 -26.96 -7.01
N VAL A 210 -1.87 -26.09 -7.69
CA VAL A 210 -2.48 -24.91 -7.06
C VAL A 210 -3.71 -25.36 -6.28
N ILE A 211 -3.76 -25.09 -4.97
CA ILE A 211 -4.85 -25.50 -4.07
C ILE A 211 -5.79 -24.34 -3.71
N ALA A 212 -5.35 -23.11 -3.83
CA ALA A 212 -6.21 -21.92 -3.65
C ALA A 212 -5.63 -20.72 -4.39
N THR A 213 -6.51 -19.84 -4.86
CA THR A 213 -6.13 -18.61 -5.55
C THR A 213 -7.03 -17.45 -5.15
N SER A 214 -6.51 -16.25 -5.28
CA SER A 214 -7.30 -15.01 -5.26
C SER A 214 -6.66 -13.99 -6.18
N VAL A 215 -7.48 -13.12 -6.75
CA VAL A 215 -7.03 -12.05 -7.65
C VAL A 215 -7.40 -10.69 -7.07
N HIS A 216 -6.53 -9.73 -7.24
CA HIS A 216 -6.81 -8.34 -6.86
C HIS A 216 -6.29 -7.39 -7.95
N ARG A 217 -7.08 -6.37 -8.23
CA ARG A 217 -6.73 -5.30 -9.15
C ARG A 217 -6.44 -4.02 -8.38
N TRP A 218 -5.18 -3.65 -8.29
CA TRP A 218 -4.77 -2.33 -7.81
C TRP A 218 -4.86 -1.34 -8.97
N ARG A 219 -5.83 -0.43 -8.94
CA ARG A 219 -5.96 0.60 -9.98
C ARG A 219 -4.88 1.68 -9.84
N TYR A 220 -4.44 1.95 -8.62
CA TYR A 220 -3.48 3.00 -8.26
C TYR A 220 -2.32 2.37 -7.48
N ALA A 221 -1.46 1.63 -8.20
CA ALA A 221 -0.44 0.81 -7.55
C ALA A 221 0.93 1.48 -7.46
N LYS A 222 1.34 2.20 -8.49
CA LYS A 222 2.64 2.85 -8.55
C LYS A 222 2.50 4.18 -9.26
N VAL A 223 2.80 5.26 -8.57
CA VAL A 223 2.61 6.62 -9.07
C VAL A 223 3.94 7.25 -9.51
N ASP A 224 3.90 8.06 -10.57
CA ASP A 224 4.94 9.01 -10.88
C ASP A 224 4.77 10.23 -9.98
N ALA A 225 5.72 10.44 -9.07
CA ALA A 225 5.58 11.39 -7.99
C ALA A 225 5.83 12.84 -8.44
N LEU A 226 5.07 13.77 -7.89
CA LEU A 226 5.18 15.21 -8.16
C LEU A 226 6.40 15.88 -7.51
N LYS A 227 7.04 15.23 -6.51
CA LYS A 227 8.18 15.74 -5.74
C LYS A 227 7.88 17.04 -4.97
N LEU A 228 6.68 17.17 -4.46
CA LEU A 228 6.19 18.32 -3.68
C LEU A 228 6.33 18.12 -2.17
N GLY A 229 6.63 16.91 -1.72
CA GLY A 229 6.73 16.55 -0.31
C GLY A 229 5.37 16.31 0.32
N ALA A 230 4.75 17.38 0.82
CA ALA A 230 3.39 17.40 1.34
C ALA A 230 2.71 18.73 0.93
N ILE A 231 1.40 18.78 1.00
CA ILE A 231 0.64 20.01 0.73
C ILE A 231 -0.17 20.37 1.96
N TRP A 232 -0.08 21.66 2.39
CA TRP A 232 -0.86 22.21 3.47
C TRP A 232 -1.46 23.55 3.06
N LYS A 233 -2.75 23.74 3.32
CA LYS A 233 -3.54 24.94 3.07
C LYS A 233 -4.01 25.50 4.42
N PRO A 234 -3.24 26.42 5.02
CA PRO A 234 -3.51 26.90 6.39
C PRO A 234 -4.85 27.65 6.50
N ASP A 235 -5.26 28.38 5.47
CA ASP A 235 -6.48 29.19 5.49
C ASP A 235 -7.77 28.37 5.67
N ILE A 236 -7.76 27.14 5.16
CA ILE A 236 -8.89 26.19 5.29
C ILE A 236 -8.50 24.94 6.08
N ARG A 237 -7.28 24.89 6.60
CA ARG A 237 -6.76 23.75 7.39
C ARG A 237 -6.92 22.41 6.69
N LEU A 238 -6.56 22.38 5.39
CA LEU A 238 -6.62 21.20 4.55
C LEU A 238 -5.21 20.73 4.20
N GLY A 239 -4.93 19.43 4.43
CA GLY A 239 -3.66 18.81 4.09
C GLY A 239 -3.79 17.62 3.15
N ALA A 240 -2.73 17.36 2.38
CA ALA A 240 -2.58 16.13 1.61
C ALA A 240 -1.15 15.60 1.75
N CYS A 241 -1.04 14.27 1.95
CA CYS A 241 0.23 13.56 1.97
C CYS A 241 0.08 12.19 1.27
N GLY A 242 1.20 11.59 0.90
CA GLY A 242 1.22 10.28 0.27
C GLY A 242 2.43 10.09 -0.62
N ASP A 243 2.60 8.87 -1.12
CA ASP A 243 3.67 8.50 -2.04
C ASP A 243 3.62 9.28 -3.37
N TRP A 244 2.45 9.68 -3.83
CA TRP A 244 2.26 10.49 -5.04
C TRP A 244 2.91 11.88 -4.97
N LEU A 245 3.23 12.35 -3.76
CA LEU A 245 3.93 13.62 -3.55
C LEU A 245 5.45 13.50 -3.44
N LEU A 246 6.00 12.31 -3.16
CA LEU A 246 7.45 12.11 -2.99
C LEU A 246 8.05 10.98 -3.84
N GLY A 247 7.36 9.83 -3.94
CA GLY A 247 7.86 8.67 -4.68
C GLY A 247 7.11 7.38 -4.34
N PRO A 248 7.06 6.40 -5.25
CA PRO A 248 6.24 5.20 -5.12
C PRO A 248 6.86 4.19 -4.12
N ARG A 249 7.02 4.59 -2.87
CA ARG A 249 7.60 3.77 -1.79
C ARG A 249 6.91 4.05 -0.46
N ILE A 250 6.87 3.06 0.43
CA ILE A 250 6.35 3.20 1.79
C ILE A 250 7.10 4.29 2.56
N GLU A 251 8.42 4.33 2.45
CA GLU A 251 9.26 5.38 3.03
C GLU A 251 8.84 6.78 2.59
N ALA A 252 8.59 6.96 1.29
CA ALA A 252 8.18 8.26 0.75
C ALA A 252 6.79 8.68 1.26
N ALA A 253 5.84 7.74 1.38
CA ALA A 253 4.54 8.01 1.98
C ALA A 253 4.66 8.43 3.45
N TRP A 254 5.54 7.76 4.21
CA TRP A 254 5.80 8.09 5.61
C TRP A 254 6.45 9.47 5.75
N LEU A 255 7.49 9.77 4.95
CA LEU A 255 8.17 11.07 4.94
C LEU A 255 7.23 12.21 4.54
N SER A 256 6.35 11.97 3.57
CA SER A 256 5.31 12.94 3.19
C SER A 256 4.37 13.25 4.37
N GLY A 257 3.98 12.22 5.14
CA GLY A 257 3.19 12.39 6.35
C GLY A 257 3.92 13.18 7.45
N GLN A 258 5.21 12.91 7.67
CA GLN A 258 6.03 13.65 8.62
C GLN A 258 6.15 15.13 8.24
N GLN A 259 6.44 15.42 6.99
CA GLN A 259 6.52 16.79 6.51
C GLN A 259 5.18 17.54 6.67
N LEU A 260 4.06 16.85 6.40
CA LEU A 260 2.75 17.46 6.65
C LEU A 260 2.53 17.75 8.13
N ALA A 261 2.93 16.85 9.03
CA ALA A 261 2.81 17.05 10.47
C ALA A 261 3.62 18.27 10.95
N GLU A 262 4.80 18.52 10.37
CA GLU A 262 5.61 19.72 10.64
C GLU A 262 4.88 21.00 10.20
N PHE A 263 4.28 21.02 9.00
CA PHE A 263 3.50 22.15 8.51
C PHE A 263 2.30 22.45 9.41
N VAL A 264 1.55 21.41 9.80
CA VAL A 264 0.42 21.51 10.71
C VAL A 264 0.87 22.04 12.09
N GLY A 265 1.94 21.47 12.64
CA GLY A 265 2.48 21.87 13.96
C GLY A 265 3.04 23.30 14.00
N SER A 266 3.51 23.83 12.87
CA SER A 266 4.00 25.23 12.76
C SER A 266 2.88 26.24 12.54
N THR A 267 1.65 25.80 12.29
CA THR A 267 0.50 26.67 12.08
C THR A 267 -0.05 27.16 13.42
N ASN A 268 -0.17 28.47 13.61
CA ASN A 268 -0.81 29.04 14.80
C ASN A 268 -2.32 28.75 14.74
N TRP A 269 -2.77 27.79 15.55
CA TRP A 269 -4.18 27.46 15.71
C TRP A 269 -4.79 28.38 16.79
N THR A 270 -5.61 29.32 16.40
CA THR A 270 -6.56 29.89 17.36
C THR A 270 -7.68 28.87 17.52
N VAL A 271 -7.59 28.10 18.60
CA VAL A 271 -8.73 27.29 19.05
C VAL A 271 -9.81 28.30 19.39
N SER A 272 -10.91 28.31 18.64
CA SER A 272 -12.10 29.02 19.07
C SER A 272 -12.61 28.31 20.33
N GLU A 273 -12.36 28.90 21.51
CA GLU A 273 -13.02 28.48 22.74
C GLU A 273 -14.53 28.68 22.54
N GLN A 274 -15.20 27.67 22.07
CA GLN A 274 -16.64 27.58 22.13
C GLN A 274 -17.02 26.81 23.39
N ASN A 275 -17.26 27.60 24.45
CA ASN A 275 -18.19 27.41 25.58
C ASN A 275 -18.56 25.96 25.93
N VAL A 276 -18.14 25.63 27.16
CA VAL A 276 -18.72 24.63 28.03
C VAL A 276 -20.24 24.85 28.20
#